data_f83c0e6907c22d6ef676867b90d34706
#
_entry.id   f83c0e6907c22d6ef676867b90d34706
#
_cell.length_a   1.000
_cell.length_b   1.000
_cell.length_c   1.000
_cell.angle_alpha   90.00
_cell.angle_beta   90.00
_cell.angle_gamma   90.00
#
_symmetry.space_group_name_H-M   'P 1'
#
loop_
_entity.id
_entity.type
_entity.pdbx_description
1 polymer ?
#
loop_
_entity_poly.entity_id
_entity_poly.type
_entity_poly.pdbx_seq_one_letter_code
_entity_poly.pdbx_strand_id
1 'polypeptide(L)'
;MRLEPVDPERHARQLFAASHDGDGADLLFRYLPYGPFAGPEDFKAWLEGRAASTDPLFFAIVDPADGTARGMASYMRMAPDHGVIEIGHIWFAPSLQRTRMATEAIYLMARSAFDDLGYRRLEWKCDALNQRSRRAAERFGFTFEGVFRQHLVVKDRNRDTAWFSILDGEWPGIRAAFEAWLAPDNFDEAGRQRRSLADFQAR
;
A
#
# COMPACT_ATOMS: atom_id res chain seq x y z
N MET A 1 8.28 -11.14 -2.57
CA MET A 1 8.01 -10.64 -1.19
C MET A 1 6.89 -11.44 -0.55
N ARG A 2 6.61 -11.28 0.76
CA ARG A 2 5.46 -11.90 1.44
C ARG A 2 4.59 -10.83 2.08
N LEU A 3 3.28 -11.01 1.97
CA LEU A 3 2.28 -10.28 2.76
C LEU A 3 1.81 -11.22 3.88
N GLU A 4 2.08 -10.85 5.11
CA GLU A 4 1.71 -11.65 6.29
C GLU A 4 0.70 -10.86 7.13
N PRO A 5 -0.39 -11.46 7.62
CA PRO A 5 -1.22 -10.79 8.61
C PRO A 5 -0.34 -10.22 9.72
N VAL A 6 -0.63 -9.00 10.19
CA VAL A 6 0.20 -8.40 11.22
C VAL A 6 0.18 -9.23 12.50
N ASP A 7 1.36 -9.49 13.03
CA ASP A 7 1.61 -10.17 14.30
C ASP A 7 2.47 -9.25 15.16
N PRO A 8 1.96 -8.70 16.25
CA PRO A 8 2.69 -7.73 17.08
C PRO A 8 4.00 -8.28 17.64
N GLU A 9 4.02 -9.57 18.04
CA GLU A 9 5.22 -10.19 18.61
C GLU A 9 6.34 -10.34 17.58
N ARG A 10 5.98 -10.62 16.33
CA ARG A 10 6.95 -10.79 15.24
C ARG A 10 7.33 -9.48 14.59
N HIS A 11 6.37 -8.59 14.37
CA HIS A 11 6.52 -7.49 13.44
C HIS A 11 6.72 -6.13 14.13
N ALA A 12 6.24 -5.92 15.39
CA ALA A 12 6.21 -4.59 15.99
C ALA A 12 7.58 -3.92 16.03
N ARG A 13 8.60 -4.61 16.53
CA ARG A 13 9.97 -4.07 16.63
C ARG A 13 10.56 -3.73 15.27
N GLN A 14 10.36 -4.60 14.29
CA GLN A 14 10.88 -4.42 12.93
C GLN A 14 10.20 -3.25 12.23
N LEU A 15 8.87 -3.19 12.30
CA LEU A 15 8.07 -2.12 11.70
C LEU A 15 8.33 -0.77 12.36
N PHE A 16 8.48 -0.73 13.70
CA PHE A 16 8.86 0.48 14.39
C PHE A 16 10.23 0.98 13.91
N ALA A 17 11.25 0.14 13.95
CA ALA A 17 12.58 0.50 13.47
C ALA A 17 12.55 0.99 12.01
N ALA A 18 11.82 0.28 11.12
CA ALA A 18 11.73 0.62 9.71
C ALA A 18 10.98 1.95 9.43
N SER A 19 10.03 2.33 10.29
CA SER A 19 9.22 3.55 10.13
C SER A 19 9.80 4.78 10.85
N HIS A 20 10.70 4.58 11.82
CA HIS A 20 11.31 5.64 12.64
C HIS A 20 12.83 5.72 12.45
N ASP A 21 13.37 5.14 11.36
CA ASP A 21 14.77 5.26 10.99
C ASP A 21 15.08 6.69 10.51
N GLY A 22 15.87 7.43 11.29
CA GLY A 22 16.21 8.83 11.04
C GLY A 22 15.02 9.80 11.14
N ASP A 23 15.15 10.97 10.54
CA ASP A 23 14.18 12.07 10.62
C ASP A 23 12.96 11.90 9.68
N GLY A 24 12.77 10.72 9.10
CA GLY A 24 11.75 10.48 8.08
C GLY A 24 10.35 10.15 8.60
N ALA A 25 10.19 9.88 9.90
CA ALA A 25 8.92 9.42 10.48
C ALA A 25 7.78 10.42 10.28
N ASP A 26 7.99 11.70 10.54
CA ASP A 26 6.97 12.75 10.34
C ASP A 26 6.45 12.79 8.91
N LEU A 27 7.34 12.62 7.94
CA LEU A 27 6.96 12.60 6.53
C LEU A 27 6.21 11.32 6.15
N LEU A 28 6.60 10.19 6.75
CA LEU A 28 5.96 8.89 6.51
C LEU A 28 4.52 8.89 7.05
N PHE A 29 4.32 9.38 8.26
CA PHE A 29 3.03 9.38 8.94
C PHE A 29 2.17 10.63 8.67
N ARG A 30 2.66 11.58 7.87
CA ARG A 30 2.02 12.90 7.66
C ARG A 30 0.54 12.82 7.26
N TYR A 31 0.20 11.88 6.40
CA TYR A 31 -1.15 11.72 5.84
C TYR A 31 -1.89 10.49 6.40
N LEU A 32 -1.26 9.76 7.32
CA LEU A 32 -1.89 8.65 8.02
C LEU A 32 -2.63 9.15 9.26
N PRO A 33 -3.74 8.51 9.66
CA PRO A 33 -4.53 8.95 10.82
C PRO A 33 -3.89 8.59 12.18
N TYR A 34 -2.66 8.08 12.16
CA TYR A 34 -1.88 7.67 13.33
C TYR A 34 -0.40 8.02 13.14
N GLY A 35 0.39 7.86 14.20
CA GLY A 35 1.82 8.14 14.20
C GLY A 35 2.19 9.61 13.91
N PRO A 36 3.50 9.93 13.94
CA PRO A 36 4.55 9.03 14.42
C PRO A 36 4.32 8.63 15.88
N PHE A 37 4.98 7.56 16.33
CA PHE A 37 4.85 7.04 17.68
C PHE A 37 6.06 7.45 18.52
N ALA A 38 5.84 7.72 19.81
CA ALA A 38 6.91 8.19 20.70
C ALA A 38 7.95 7.10 21.01
N GLY A 39 7.55 5.83 20.94
CA GLY A 39 8.43 4.72 21.22
C GLY A 39 7.92 3.38 20.68
N PRO A 40 8.76 2.33 20.75
CA PRO A 40 8.40 1.00 20.25
C PRO A 40 7.22 0.37 21.00
N GLU A 41 7.06 0.68 22.28
CA GLU A 41 5.96 0.15 23.10
C GLU A 41 4.62 0.77 22.69
N ASP A 42 4.58 2.08 22.41
CA ASP A 42 3.39 2.75 21.92
C ASP A 42 2.98 2.20 20.53
N PHE A 43 3.97 1.95 19.67
CA PHE A 43 3.74 1.33 18.37
C PHE A 43 3.22 -0.10 18.53
N LYS A 44 3.79 -0.91 19.44
CA LYS A 44 3.34 -2.28 19.69
C LYS A 44 1.90 -2.31 20.17
N ALA A 45 1.56 -1.49 21.16
CA ALA A 45 0.21 -1.40 21.70
C ALA A 45 -0.81 -0.98 20.60
N TRP A 46 -0.43 -0.03 19.74
CA TRP A 46 -1.24 0.32 18.59
C TRP A 46 -1.40 -0.85 17.61
N LEU A 47 -0.32 -1.60 17.32
CA LEU A 47 -0.32 -2.72 16.39
C LEU A 47 -1.16 -3.89 16.88
N GLU A 48 -1.22 -4.14 18.20
CA GLU A 48 -2.10 -5.15 18.82
C GLU A 48 -3.56 -4.90 18.47
N GLY A 49 -4.02 -3.66 18.56
CA GLY A 49 -5.37 -3.30 18.12
C GLY A 49 -5.59 -3.46 16.61
N ARG A 50 -4.53 -3.38 15.80
CA ARG A 50 -4.62 -3.61 14.34
C ARG A 50 -4.63 -5.10 14.00
N ALA A 51 -3.88 -5.90 14.72
CA ALA A 51 -3.87 -7.36 14.54
C ALA A 51 -5.23 -8.01 14.86
N ALA A 52 -5.97 -7.44 15.80
CA ALA A 52 -7.31 -7.90 16.16
C ALA A 52 -8.41 -7.40 15.20
N SER A 53 -8.10 -6.48 14.30
CA SER A 53 -9.08 -5.88 13.38
C SER A 53 -9.36 -6.79 12.19
N THR A 54 -10.62 -6.88 11.81
CA THR A 54 -11.08 -7.59 10.60
C THR A 54 -11.39 -6.63 9.45
N ASP A 55 -11.68 -5.36 9.74
CA ASP A 55 -11.80 -4.27 8.77
C ASP A 55 -11.38 -2.96 9.46
N PRO A 56 -10.22 -2.42 9.16
CA PRO A 56 -9.21 -2.88 8.20
C PRO A 56 -8.49 -4.19 8.59
N LEU A 57 -8.19 -5.04 7.59
CA LEU A 57 -7.36 -6.23 7.73
C LEU A 57 -5.91 -5.89 7.35
N PHE A 58 -5.03 -5.85 8.34
CA PHE A 58 -3.66 -5.38 8.17
C PHE A 58 -2.65 -6.47 7.80
N PHE A 59 -1.71 -6.13 6.93
CA PHE A 59 -0.60 -6.98 6.50
C PHE A 59 0.75 -6.27 6.70
N ALA A 60 1.71 -7.02 7.21
CA ALA A 60 3.11 -6.66 7.17
C ALA A 60 3.72 -7.05 5.81
N ILE A 61 4.56 -6.18 5.28
CA ILE A 61 5.29 -6.40 4.03
C ILE A 61 6.69 -6.89 4.39
N VAL A 62 6.92 -8.19 4.20
CA VAL A 62 8.12 -8.89 4.68
C VAL A 62 9.05 -9.21 3.52
N ASP A 63 10.33 -8.86 3.70
CA ASP A 63 11.40 -9.25 2.79
C ASP A 63 11.74 -10.74 3.01
N PRO A 64 11.60 -11.61 1.99
CA PRO A 64 11.90 -13.03 2.16
C PRO A 64 13.39 -13.33 2.33
N ALA A 65 14.28 -12.39 2.00
CA ALA A 65 15.73 -12.60 2.08
C ALA A 65 16.23 -12.65 3.52
N ASP A 66 15.63 -11.82 4.40
CA ASP A 66 16.05 -11.72 5.81
C ASP A 66 14.88 -11.87 6.81
N GLY A 67 13.64 -12.01 6.32
CA GLY A 67 12.44 -12.11 7.15
C GLY A 67 12.03 -10.80 7.83
N THR A 68 12.58 -9.65 7.41
CA THR A 68 12.32 -8.35 8.03
C THR A 68 11.08 -7.69 7.45
N ALA A 69 10.17 -7.22 8.32
CA ALA A 69 9.02 -6.40 7.93
C ALA A 69 9.47 -4.95 7.68
N ARG A 70 9.17 -4.43 6.46
CA ARG A 70 9.64 -3.12 5.99
C ARG A 70 8.51 -2.17 5.60
N GLY A 71 7.26 -2.54 5.86
CA GLY A 71 6.10 -1.74 5.53
C GLY A 71 4.81 -2.41 5.93
N MET A 72 3.72 -1.70 5.75
CA MET A 72 2.36 -2.19 6.00
C MET A 72 1.40 -1.74 4.90
N ALA A 73 0.36 -2.52 4.72
CA ALA A 73 -0.82 -2.17 3.96
C ALA A 73 -2.04 -2.89 4.56
N SER A 74 -3.24 -2.50 4.18
CA SER A 74 -4.45 -3.19 4.61
C SER A 74 -5.45 -3.31 3.47
N TYR A 75 -6.31 -4.33 3.54
CA TYR A 75 -7.64 -4.24 2.96
C TYR A 75 -8.57 -3.55 3.94
N MET A 76 -9.48 -2.74 3.43
CA MET A 76 -10.45 -2.03 4.24
C MET A 76 -11.71 -1.70 3.45
N ARG A 77 -12.75 -1.29 4.20
CA ARG A 77 -14.06 -0.95 3.60
C ARG A 77 -14.52 -2.04 2.65
N MET A 78 -14.42 -3.26 3.13
CA MET A 78 -14.81 -4.45 2.40
C MET A 78 -16.34 -4.52 2.33
N ALA A 79 -16.89 -4.45 1.11
CA ALA A 79 -18.31 -4.55 0.83
C ALA A 79 -18.56 -5.70 -0.17
N PRO A 80 -18.53 -6.96 0.27
CA PRO A 80 -18.67 -8.12 -0.61
C PRO A 80 -19.96 -8.11 -1.44
N ASP A 81 -21.07 -7.68 -0.85
CA ASP A 81 -22.37 -7.58 -1.54
C ASP A 81 -22.34 -6.61 -2.73
N HIS A 82 -21.41 -5.67 -2.73
CA HIS A 82 -21.19 -4.73 -3.82
C HIS A 82 -19.96 -5.07 -4.67
N GLY A 83 -19.17 -6.06 -4.25
CA GLY A 83 -17.92 -6.44 -4.89
C GLY A 83 -16.86 -5.32 -4.83
N VAL A 84 -16.79 -4.56 -3.72
CA VAL A 84 -15.89 -3.41 -3.54
C VAL A 84 -14.94 -3.65 -2.37
N ILE A 85 -13.65 -3.36 -2.57
CA ILE A 85 -12.60 -3.43 -1.57
C ILE A 85 -11.61 -2.29 -1.76
N GLU A 86 -11.01 -1.79 -0.69
CA GLU A 86 -9.99 -0.72 -0.72
C GLU A 86 -8.64 -1.24 -0.23
N ILE A 87 -7.56 -0.85 -0.89
CA ILE A 87 -6.21 -0.94 -0.32
C ILE A 87 -5.90 0.38 0.38
N GLY A 88 -5.67 0.31 1.69
CA GLY A 88 -5.40 1.50 2.51
C GLY A 88 -4.29 1.28 3.54
N HIS A 89 -4.08 2.29 4.40
CA HIS A 89 -3.05 2.27 5.45
C HIS A 89 -1.65 1.91 4.94
N ILE A 90 -1.35 2.30 3.69
CA ILE A 90 -0.11 1.93 3.01
C ILE A 90 1.02 2.83 3.49
N TRP A 91 2.08 2.21 3.98
CA TRP A 91 3.36 2.88 4.13
C TRP A 91 4.51 1.90 3.88
N PHE A 92 5.57 2.41 3.30
CA PHE A 92 6.81 1.70 3.00
C PHE A 92 7.96 2.40 3.70
N ALA A 93 8.79 1.66 4.42
CA ALA A 93 10.06 2.17 4.94
C ALA A 93 10.88 2.84 3.82
N PRO A 94 11.75 3.81 4.12
CA PRO A 94 12.62 4.43 3.11
C PRO A 94 13.39 3.39 2.27
N SER A 95 13.86 2.31 2.90
CA SER A 95 14.57 1.20 2.24
C SER A 95 13.68 0.37 1.29
N LEU A 96 12.36 0.37 1.49
CA LEU A 96 11.41 -0.35 0.64
C LEU A 96 10.86 0.54 -0.49
N GLN A 97 10.85 1.86 -0.31
CA GLN A 97 10.30 2.79 -1.31
C GLN A 97 11.04 2.69 -2.65
N ARG A 98 10.28 2.76 -3.76
CA ARG A 98 10.80 2.70 -5.14
C ARG A 98 11.52 1.40 -5.52
N THR A 99 11.34 0.34 -4.75
CA THR A 99 11.90 -0.98 -5.04
C THR A 99 10.91 -1.83 -5.85
N ARG A 100 11.44 -2.91 -6.44
CA ARG A 100 10.63 -3.96 -7.08
C ARG A 100 9.64 -4.57 -6.07
N MET A 101 10.09 -4.80 -4.83
CA MET A 101 9.29 -5.39 -3.75
C MET A 101 8.08 -4.50 -3.38
N ALA A 102 8.24 -3.18 -3.33
CA ALA A 102 7.12 -2.26 -3.06
C ALA A 102 6.02 -2.34 -4.14
N THR A 103 6.42 -2.50 -5.40
CA THR A 103 5.48 -2.68 -6.52
C THR A 103 4.83 -4.07 -6.47
N GLU A 104 5.60 -5.11 -6.17
CA GLU A 104 5.08 -6.47 -6.02
C GLU A 104 4.05 -6.58 -4.89
N ALA A 105 4.21 -5.82 -3.78
CA ALA A 105 3.23 -5.80 -2.70
C ALA A 105 1.84 -5.34 -3.17
N ILE A 106 1.78 -4.25 -3.93
CA ILE A 106 0.51 -3.74 -4.48
C ILE A 106 -0.05 -4.70 -5.53
N TYR A 107 0.82 -5.27 -6.39
CA TYR A 107 0.40 -6.29 -7.37
C TYR A 107 -0.26 -7.50 -6.68
N LEU A 108 0.35 -8.04 -5.62
CA LEU A 108 -0.19 -9.21 -4.91
C LEU A 108 -1.53 -8.90 -4.25
N MET A 109 -1.70 -7.71 -3.66
CA MET A 109 -2.98 -7.28 -3.10
C MET A 109 -4.03 -7.13 -4.21
N ALA A 110 -3.70 -6.47 -5.32
CA ALA A 110 -4.64 -6.33 -6.42
C ALA A 110 -5.03 -7.70 -7.02
N ARG A 111 -4.05 -8.59 -7.23
CA ARG A 111 -4.28 -9.95 -7.72
C ARG A 111 -5.22 -10.71 -6.80
N SER A 112 -4.95 -10.69 -5.48
CA SER A 112 -5.83 -11.38 -4.54
C SER A 112 -7.24 -10.81 -4.53
N ALA A 113 -7.40 -9.50 -4.60
CA ALA A 113 -8.72 -8.88 -4.65
C ALA A 113 -9.54 -9.31 -5.88
N PHE A 114 -8.93 -9.34 -7.05
CA PHE A 114 -9.65 -9.67 -8.29
C PHE A 114 -9.69 -11.18 -8.56
N ASP A 115 -8.53 -11.85 -8.53
CA ASP A 115 -8.42 -13.23 -9.02
C ASP A 115 -8.85 -14.25 -7.96
N ASP A 116 -8.51 -14.02 -6.67
CA ASP A 116 -8.79 -14.98 -5.59
C ASP A 116 -10.14 -14.71 -4.93
N LEU A 117 -10.49 -13.43 -4.70
CA LEU A 117 -11.67 -13.01 -3.95
C LEU A 117 -12.84 -12.56 -4.84
N GLY A 118 -12.61 -12.33 -6.14
CA GLY A 118 -13.65 -12.02 -7.11
C GLY A 118 -14.29 -10.63 -6.94
N TYR A 119 -13.59 -9.68 -6.34
CA TYR A 119 -14.07 -8.31 -6.28
C TYR A 119 -14.07 -7.68 -7.67
N ARG A 120 -15.07 -6.83 -7.95
CA ARG A 120 -15.19 -6.14 -9.25
C ARG A 120 -14.60 -4.73 -9.24
N ARG A 121 -14.27 -4.19 -8.06
CA ARG A 121 -13.72 -2.84 -7.89
C ARG A 121 -12.73 -2.81 -6.74
N LEU A 122 -11.52 -2.38 -7.04
CA LEU A 122 -10.46 -2.11 -6.08
C LEU A 122 -10.27 -0.60 -5.96
N GLU A 123 -10.33 -0.06 -4.75
CA GLU A 123 -10.22 1.36 -4.47
C GLU A 123 -8.87 1.74 -3.85
N TRP A 124 -8.46 2.98 -4.12
CA TRP A 124 -7.35 3.66 -3.48
C TRP A 124 -7.76 5.08 -3.15
N LYS A 125 -7.60 5.50 -1.90
CA LYS A 125 -7.96 6.84 -1.45
C LYS A 125 -6.79 7.48 -0.73
N CYS A 126 -6.57 8.76 -0.95
CA CYS A 126 -5.55 9.51 -0.24
C CYS A 126 -5.98 10.96 -0.02
N ASP A 127 -5.27 11.65 0.88
CA ASP A 127 -5.38 13.11 0.98
C ASP A 127 -5.06 13.73 -0.39
N ALA A 128 -5.88 14.67 -0.87
CA ALA A 128 -5.70 15.32 -2.16
C ALA A 128 -4.35 16.06 -2.27
N LEU A 129 -3.77 16.45 -1.13
CA LEU A 129 -2.43 17.07 -1.06
C LEU A 129 -1.29 16.05 -1.10
N ASN A 130 -1.58 14.76 -0.91
CA ASN A 130 -0.57 13.69 -0.94
C ASN A 130 -0.18 13.32 -2.39
N GLN A 131 0.61 14.18 -3.02
CA GLN A 131 1.05 13.98 -4.41
C GLN A 131 1.85 12.68 -4.63
N ARG A 132 2.53 12.17 -3.57
CA ARG A 132 3.26 10.90 -3.66
C ARG A 132 2.29 9.73 -3.81
N SER A 133 1.22 9.70 -3.00
CA SER A 133 0.19 8.67 -3.06
C SER A 133 -0.63 8.74 -4.35
N ARG A 134 -0.98 9.95 -4.82
CA ARG A 134 -1.69 10.14 -6.09
C ARG A 134 -0.89 9.56 -7.26
N ARG A 135 0.39 9.96 -7.39
CA ARG A 135 1.28 9.42 -8.44
C ARG A 135 1.52 7.92 -8.31
N ALA A 136 1.51 7.38 -7.10
CA ALA A 136 1.61 5.94 -6.89
C ALA A 136 0.37 5.21 -7.41
N ALA A 137 -0.84 5.69 -7.09
CA ALA A 137 -2.08 5.13 -7.60
C ALA A 137 -2.12 5.12 -9.14
N GLU A 138 -1.85 6.27 -9.75
CA GLU A 138 -1.78 6.40 -11.22
C GLU A 138 -0.74 5.45 -11.84
N ARG A 139 0.45 5.36 -11.23
CA ARG A 139 1.51 4.44 -11.67
C ARG A 139 1.07 2.98 -11.59
N PHE A 140 0.28 2.61 -10.61
CA PHE A 140 -0.24 1.24 -10.43
C PHE A 140 -1.46 0.93 -11.30
N GLY A 141 -1.88 1.88 -12.15
CA GLY A 141 -2.99 1.68 -13.08
C GLY A 141 -4.36 2.07 -12.53
N PHE A 142 -4.42 2.70 -11.36
CA PHE A 142 -5.68 3.22 -10.84
C PHE A 142 -6.10 4.47 -11.62
N THR A 143 -7.37 4.52 -11.99
CA THR A 143 -8.02 5.68 -12.64
C THR A 143 -8.48 6.67 -11.57
N PHE A 144 -8.15 7.96 -11.74
CA PHE A 144 -8.64 9.04 -10.88
C PHE A 144 -10.12 9.32 -11.16
N GLU A 145 -10.95 9.37 -10.11
CA GLU A 145 -12.39 9.58 -10.21
C GLU A 145 -12.87 10.95 -9.71
N GLY A 146 -12.11 11.59 -8.83
CA GLY A 146 -12.49 12.90 -8.32
C GLY A 146 -11.96 13.19 -6.94
N VAL A 147 -12.37 14.36 -6.39
CA VAL A 147 -12.02 14.79 -5.04
C VAL A 147 -13.28 15.07 -4.24
N PHE A 148 -13.40 14.41 -3.09
CA PHE A 148 -14.40 14.76 -2.09
C PHE A 148 -13.86 15.88 -1.22
N ARG A 149 -14.42 17.07 -1.36
CA ARG A 149 -14.02 18.26 -0.58
C ARG A 149 -14.52 18.16 0.85
N GLN A 150 -13.70 18.59 1.82
CA GLN A 150 -14.02 18.58 3.26
C GLN A 150 -14.56 17.21 3.73
N HIS A 151 -13.95 16.12 3.22
CA HIS A 151 -14.46 14.78 3.45
C HIS A 151 -14.18 14.26 4.86
N LEU A 152 -13.01 14.55 5.41
CA LEU A 152 -12.59 14.10 6.73
C LEU A 152 -11.83 15.20 7.49
N VAL A 153 -11.75 15.04 8.81
CA VAL A 153 -10.76 15.72 9.65
C VAL A 153 -9.75 14.68 10.11
N VAL A 154 -8.46 14.90 9.84
CA VAL A 154 -7.36 13.99 10.21
C VAL A 154 -6.28 14.80 10.90
N LYS A 155 -5.93 14.45 12.15
CA LYS A 155 -4.94 15.18 12.97
C LYS A 155 -5.27 16.69 13.01
N ASP A 156 -6.53 17.02 13.31
CA ASP A 156 -7.09 18.38 13.40
C ASP A 156 -6.98 19.22 12.11
N ARG A 157 -6.79 18.56 10.97
CA ARG A 157 -6.71 19.22 9.66
C ARG A 157 -7.80 18.72 8.73
N ASN A 158 -8.32 19.62 7.92
CA ASN A 158 -9.20 19.24 6.82
C ASN A 158 -8.47 18.29 5.86
N ARG A 159 -9.16 17.26 5.45
CA ARG A 159 -8.74 16.34 4.40
C ARG A 159 -9.78 16.33 3.28
N ASP A 160 -9.42 16.89 2.15
CA ASP A 160 -10.04 16.58 0.89
C ASP A 160 -9.51 15.22 0.41
N THR A 161 -10.37 14.32 -0.03
CA THR A 161 -9.95 12.96 -0.39
C THR A 161 -10.01 12.76 -1.90
N ALA A 162 -8.86 12.46 -2.50
CA ALA A 162 -8.77 12.00 -3.88
C ALA A 162 -9.11 10.51 -3.95
N TRP A 163 -9.97 10.15 -4.91
CA TRP A 163 -10.50 8.81 -5.15
C TRP A 163 -9.94 8.25 -6.43
N PHE A 164 -9.55 6.97 -6.37
CA PHE A 164 -9.02 6.21 -7.50
C PHE A 164 -9.58 4.80 -7.46
N SER A 165 -9.71 4.16 -8.62
CA SER A 165 -10.16 2.77 -8.72
C SER A 165 -9.48 2.02 -9.86
N ILE A 166 -9.50 0.68 -9.74
CA ILE A 166 -9.35 -0.27 -10.84
C ILE A 166 -10.64 -1.09 -10.88
N LEU A 167 -11.17 -1.34 -12.07
CA LEU A 167 -12.33 -2.20 -12.29
C LEU A 167 -11.88 -3.57 -12.81
N ASP A 168 -12.71 -4.60 -12.61
CA ASP A 168 -12.45 -5.97 -13.04
C ASP A 168 -12.20 -6.08 -14.55
N GLY A 169 -12.90 -5.31 -15.36
CA GLY A 169 -12.68 -5.24 -16.80
C GLY A 169 -11.33 -4.64 -17.22
N GLU A 170 -10.71 -3.83 -16.35
CA GLU A 170 -9.39 -3.21 -16.58
C GLU A 170 -8.23 -4.10 -16.07
N TRP A 171 -8.55 -4.94 -15.07
CA TRP A 171 -7.56 -5.74 -14.36
C TRP A 171 -6.70 -6.65 -15.25
N PRO A 172 -7.23 -7.38 -16.26
CA PRO A 172 -6.42 -8.25 -17.11
C PRO A 172 -5.24 -7.53 -17.78
N GLY A 173 -5.47 -6.33 -18.31
CA GLY A 173 -4.42 -5.50 -18.92
C GLY A 173 -3.40 -4.98 -17.91
N ILE A 174 -3.89 -4.50 -16.75
CA ILE A 174 -3.06 -4.01 -15.65
C ILE A 174 -2.21 -5.16 -15.06
N ARG A 175 -2.83 -6.32 -14.85
CA ARG A 175 -2.14 -7.54 -14.40
C ARG A 175 -1.00 -7.92 -15.34
N ALA A 176 -1.25 -8.00 -16.63
CA ALA A 176 -0.21 -8.32 -17.64
C ALA A 176 0.94 -7.32 -17.59
N ALA A 177 0.66 -6.03 -17.41
CA ALA A 177 1.67 -4.99 -17.27
C ALA A 177 2.53 -5.19 -16.00
N PHE A 178 1.91 -5.52 -14.87
CA PHE A 178 2.65 -5.83 -13.63
C PHE A 178 3.54 -7.07 -13.81
N GLU A 179 3.01 -8.16 -14.38
CA GLU A 179 3.75 -9.40 -14.59
C GLU A 179 4.96 -9.19 -15.51
N ALA A 180 4.77 -8.45 -16.62
CA ALA A 180 5.84 -8.09 -17.53
C ALA A 180 6.88 -7.19 -16.87
N TRP A 181 6.44 -6.21 -16.06
CA TRP A 181 7.36 -5.34 -15.33
C TRP A 181 8.15 -6.09 -14.25
N LEU A 182 7.50 -7.01 -13.53
CA LEU A 182 8.11 -7.82 -12.45
C LEU A 182 9.02 -8.93 -12.99
N ALA A 183 9.01 -9.20 -14.28
CA ALA A 183 9.86 -10.23 -14.88
C ALA A 183 11.36 -9.95 -14.61
N PRO A 184 12.17 -10.99 -14.30
CA PRO A 184 13.58 -10.82 -13.94
C PRO A 184 14.40 -10.08 -15.00
N ASP A 185 14.10 -10.28 -16.26
CA ASP A 185 14.79 -9.68 -17.41
C ASP A 185 14.55 -8.17 -17.57
N ASN A 186 13.51 -7.65 -16.91
CA ASN A 186 13.28 -6.19 -16.83
C ASN A 186 14.25 -5.48 -15.88
N PHE A 187 15.10 -6.20 -15.15
CA PHE A 187 16.04 -5.60 -14.20
C PHE A 187 17.50 -5.95 -14.60
N ASP A 188 18.39 -4.96 -14.40
CA ASP A 188 19.82 -5.18 -14.56
C ASP A 188 20.43 -5.84 -13.29
N GLU A 189 21.73 -6.15 -13.34
CA GLU A 189 22.47 -6.77 -12.20
C GLU A 189 22.46 -5.88 -10.93
N ALA A 190 22.27 -4.57 -11.08
CA ALA A 190 22.13 -3.65 -9.97
C ALA A 190 20.66 -3.50 -9.49
N GLY A 191 19.73 -4.29 -10.03
CA GLY A 191 18.31 -4.27 -9.68
C GLY A 191 17.56 -3.05 -10.24
N ARG A 192 18.12 -2.32 -11.22
CA ARG A 192 17.46 -1.16 -11.84
C ARG A 192 16.57 -1.62 -12.98
N GLN A 193 15.33 -1.12 -13.02
CA GLN A 193 14.40 -1.42 -14.11
C GLN A 193 14.94 -0.93 -15.46
N ARG A 194 14.77 -1.74 -16.50
CA ARG A 194 15.08 -1.38 -17.90
C ARG A 194 13.95 -0.59 -18.53
N ARG A 195 12.71 -0.94 -18.21
CA ARG A 195 11.49 -0.28 -18.66
C ARG A 195 10.63 0.05 -17.45
N SER A 196 9.95 1.20 -17.47
CA SER A 196 9.01 1.60 -16.41
C SER A 196 7.71 0.77 -16.47
N LEU A 197 6.94 0.71 -15.38
CA LEU A 197 5.63 0.04 -15.39
C LEU A 197 4.68 0.68 -16.42
N ALA A 198 4.76 2.01 -16.59
CA ALA A 198 3.96 2.74 -17.57
C ALA A 198 4.25 2.32 -19.04
N ASP A 199 5.46 1.82 -19.33
CA ASP A 199 5.81 1.34 -20.68
C ASP A 199 5.17 -0.01 -21.03
N PHE A 200 4.58 -0.70 -20.05
CA PHE A 200 3.84 -1.95 -20.22
C PHE A 200 2.33 -1.75 -20.13
N GLN A 201 1.86 -0.63 -19.57
CA GLN A 201 0.45 -0.30 -19.53
C GLN A 201 0.03 0.18 -20.93
N ALA A 202 -0.95 -0.51 -21.54
CA ALA A 202 -1.57 -0.04 -22.78
C ALA A 202 -2.22 1.34 -22.53
N ARG A 203 -1.95 2.27 -23.41
CA ARG A 203 -2.60 3.59 -23.43
C ARG A 203 -3.98 3.48 -24.06
#